data_79cedbc736a25d8c8c57da7d9a153647
#
_entry.id   79cedbc736a25d8c8c57da7d9a153647
#
_cell.length_a   1.000
_cell.length_b   1.000
_cell.length_c   1.000
_cell.angle_alpha   90.00
_cell.angle_beta   90.00
_cell.angle_gamma   90.00
#
_symmetry.space_group_name_H-M   'P 1'
#
loop_
_entity.id
_entity.type
_entity.pdbx_description
1 polymer ?
#
loop_
_entity_poly.entity_id
_entity_poly.type
_entity_poly.pdbx_seq_one_letter_code
_entity_poly.pdbx_strand_id
1 'polypeptide(L)'
;AHKACYQTLDEVQEKQYSFMKIFNTGQKVVVHRHEGHIQSRVVYYLMNIHIMPRSIYLTRHGESILNLQGRIGGDADLSERGREYALALAKFIKKQSIPRLRVWTSQLKRTIQTAAGIDAPQERWKALNEIDAGICEEMTYEEIQEKYPEEFAARDQDKFHYRYPRGESYEDLVARLEPVIMELERQENVLVVAHQAVLRCLLAYFLDKNSEELPYLRVPLHSIIKLTPMAYGCEMKKFSVPIAAVDTHRARPSIPGTLEDKFKTKNDE
;
A
#
# COMPACT_ATOMS: atom_id res chain seq x y z
N ALA A 1 6.43 27.94 -30.37
CA ALA A 1 6.47 29.31 -29.85
C ALA A 1 7.12 29.41 -28.46
N HIS A 2 6.91 28.47 -27.53
CA HIS A 2 7.45 28.57 -26.17
C HIS A 2 8.97 28.37 -26.04
N LYS A 3 9.65 27.72 -26.96
CA LYS A 3 11.11 27.52 -26.90
C LYS A 3 11.92 28.81 -27.10
N ALA A 4 11.38 29.79 -27.80
CA ALA A 4 12.09 31.03 -28.08
C ALA A 4 12.17 32.01 -26.87
N CYS A 5 11.32 31.81 -25.85
CA CYS A 5 11.28 32.64 -24.66
C CYS A 5 11.87 31.97 -23.41
N TYR A 6 12.33 30.72 -23.54
CA TYR A 6 12.89 30.00 -22.41
C TYR A 6 14.31 30.47 -22.10
N GLN A 7 14.52 30.97 -20.89
CA GLN A 7 15.83 31.27 -20.33
C GLN A 7 16.10 30.32 -19.16
N THR A 8 17.23 29.63 -19.21
CA THR A 8 17.67 28.79 -18.10
C THR A 8 18.24 29.66 -16.99
N LEU A 9 18.11 29.20 -15.73
CA LEU A 9 18.76 29.81 -14.58
C LEU A 9 20.29 29.94 -14.82
N ASP A 10 20.87 31.09 -14.48
CA ASP A 10 22.31 31.32 -14.54
C ASP A 10 22.96 30.94 -13.19
N GLU A 11 23.85 29.98 -13.20
CA GLU A 11 24.48 29.43 -11.98
C GLU A 11 25.39 30.44 -11.28
N VAL A 12 25.85 31.48 -11.98
CA VAL A 12 26.75 32.52 -11.44
C VAL A 12 25.96 33.73 -10.95
N GLN A 13 25.02 34.21 -11.77
CA GLN A 13 24.23 35.42 -11.46
C GLN A 13 23.15 35.14 -10.43
N GLU A 14 22.59 33.90 -10.40
CA GLU A 14 21.47 33.50 -9.55
C GLU A 14 21.93 32.58 -8.39
N LYS A 15 23.22 32.60 -8.05
CA LYS A 15 23.82 31.77 -6.99
C LYS A 15 23.18 31.91 -5.60
N GLN A 16 22.41 32.96 -5.35
CA GLN A 16 21.68 33.19 -4.10
C GLN A 16 20.45 32.30 -3.95
N TYR A 17 19.95 31.73 -5.03
CA TYR A 17 18.75 30.88 -5.01
C TYR A 17 19.10 29.41 -4.85
N SER A 18 18.18 28.65 -4.24
CA SER A 18 18.20 27.19 -4.27
C SER A 18 17.51 26.74 -5.54
N PHE A 19 18.17 25.94 -6.36
CA PHE A 19 17.57 25.45 -7.61
C PHE A 19 18.05 24.06 -7.98
N MET A 20 17.31 23.42 -8.85
CA MET A 20 17.65 22.15 -9.48
C MET A 20 17.51 22.27 -10.99
N LYS A 21 18.54 21.90 -11.73
CA LYS A 21 18.51 21.79 -13.19
C LYS A 21 18.53 20.34 -13.62
N ILE A 22 17.60 19.94 -14.45
CA ILE A 22 17.50 18.58 -15.00
C ILE A 22 17.76 18.66 -16.51
N PHE A 23 18.80 17.99 -16.98
CA PHE A 23 19.20 17.96 -18.39
C PHE A 23 18.86 16.60 -19.01
N ASN A 24 18.40 16.63 -20.26
CA ASN A 24 18.14 15.44 -21.07
C ASN A 24 17.37 14.38 -20.31
N THR A 25 16.25 14.78 -19.71
CA THR A 25 15.34 13.87 -18.98
C THR A 25 16.00 13.11 -17.81
N GLY A 26 16.95 13.74 -17.12
CA GLY A 26 17.58 13.16 -15.95
C GLY A 26 18.99 12.57 -16.17
N GLN A 27 19.55 12.66 -17.39
CA GLN A 27 20.93 12.20 -17.63
C GLN A 27 21.97 12.99 -16.84
N LYS A 28 21.71 14.29 -16.61
CA LYS A 28 22.52 15.15 -15.75
C LYS A 28 21.62 16.00 -14.88
N VAL A 29 21.91 16.03 -13.60
CA VAL A 29 21.21 16.84 -12.62
C VAL A 29 22.23 17.73 -11.90
N VAL A 30 21.90 19.03 -11.78
CA VAL A 30 22.68 20.00 -11.00
C VAL A 30 21.79 20.51 -9.88
N VAL A 31 22.22 20.36 -8.65
CA VAL A 31 21.54 20.85 -7.45
C VAL A 31 22.40 21.92 -6.81
N HIS A 32 21.84 23.08 -6.54
CA HIS A 32 22.53 24.21 -5.93
C HIS A 32 21.82 24.61 -4.63
N ARG A 33 22.59 24.71 -3.53
CA ARG A 33 22.15 25.17 -2.21
C ARG A 33 20.89 24.45 -1.71
N HIS A 34 20.91 23.10 -1.72
CA HIS A 34 19.85 22.36 -1.06
C HIS A 34 20.18 22.29 0.45
N GLU A 35 19.40 23.01 1.24
CA GLU A 35 19.58 23.12 2.66
C GLU A 35 18.33 22.61 3.38
N GLY A 36 18.51 21.70 4.33
CA GLY A 36 17.42 21.17 5.14
C GLY A 36 16.70 19.98 4.55
N HIS A 37 15.89 19.36 5.41
CA HIS A 37 15.24 18.07 5.15
C HIS A 37 14.23 18.12 3.99
N ILE A 38 13.40 19.17 3.93
CA ILE A 38 12.36 19.29 2.90
C ILE A 38 12.97 19.41 1.51
N GLN A 39 13.97 20.27 1.34
CA GLN A 39 14.65 20.44 0.05
C GLN A 39 15.35 19.15 -0.38
N SER A 40 16.02 18.46 0.54
CA SER A 40 16.66 17.17 0.25
C SER A 40 15.65 16.12 -0.22
N ARG A 41 14.45 16.06 0.36
CA ARG A 41 13.37 15.17 -0.07
C ARG A 41 12.86 15.54 -1.47
N VAL A 42 12.64 16.83 -1.74
CA VAL A 42 12.22 17.31 -3.07
C VAL A 42 13.24 16.91 -4.13
N VAL A 43 14.54 17.14 -3.87
CA VAL A 43 15.62 16.72 -4.78
C VAL A 43 15.60 15.22 -5.01
N TYR A 44 15.47 14.43 -3.93
CA TYR A 44 15.37 12.97 -4.03
C TYR A 44 14.22 12.53 -4.95
N TYR A 45 13.01 13.06 -4.75
CA TYR A 45 11.86 12.73 -5.59
C TYR A 45 12.09 13.14 -7.04
N LEU A 46 12.56 14.35 -7.29
CA LEU A 46 12.80 14.84 -8.66
C LEU A 46 13.90 14.04 -9.39
N MET A 47 14.91 13.57 -8.68
CA MET A 47 15.96 12.70 -9.27
C MET A 47 15.45 11.29 -9.61
N ASN A 48 14.39 10.85 -8.96
CA ASN A 48 13.82 9.50 -9.13
C ASN A 48 12.53 9.49 -9.96
N ILE A 49 12.16 10.60 -10.60
CA ILE A 49 11.01 10.63 -11.50
C ILE A 49 11.28 9.72 -12.71
N HIS A 50 10.42 8.74 -12.88
CA HIS A 50 10.43 7.87 -14.03
C HIS A 50 9.71 8.51 -15.23
N ILE A 51 10.39 8.63 -16.34
CA ILE A 51 9.83 9.13 -17.61
C ILE A 51 9.21 8.00 -18.40
N MET A 52 9.76 6.78 -18.24
CA MET A 52 9.21 5.58 -18.87
C MET A 52 8.00 5.06 -18.06
N PRO A 53 6.95 4.62 -18.76
CA PRO A 53 5.81 4.02 -18.08
C PRO A 53 6.24 2.84 -17.20
N ARG A 54 5.78 2.84 -15.96
CA ARG A 54 6.03 1.76 -15.01
C ARG A 54 4.71 1.36 -14.33
N SER A 55 4.70 0.18 -13.74
CA SER A 55 3.52 -0.32 -13.06
C SER A 55 3.86 -0.86 -11.68
N ILE A 56 3.03 -0.49 -10.72
CA ILE A 56 3.07 -1.04 -9.37
C ILE A 56 1.85 -1.94 -9.24
N TYR A 57 2.09 -3.22 -8.99
CA TYR A 57 1.04 -4.19 -8.73
C TYR A 57 0.91 -4.39 -7.22
N LEU A 58 -0.30 -4.30 -6.72
CA LEU A 58 -0.62 -4.48 -5.31
C LEU A 58 -1.59 -5.65 -5.18
N THR A 59 -1.30 -6.57 -4.29
CA THR A 59 -2.23 -7.63 -3.92
C THR A 59 -2.09 -7.98 -2.44
N ARG A 60 -3.18 -8.36 -1.82
CA ARG A 60 -3.12 -9.01 -0.51
C ARG A 60 -2.59 -10.43 -0.69
N HIS A 61 -2.07 -10.97 0.41
CA HIS A 61 -1.87 -12.43 0.52
C HIS A 61 -3.15 -13.18 0.17
N GLY A 62 -3.03 -14.43 -0.26
CA GLY A 62 -4.18 -15.32 -0.40
C GLY A 62 -4.91 -15.51 0.94
N GLU A 63 -6.16 -15.93 0.92
CA GLU A 63 -6.94 -16.19 2.13
C GLU A 63 -6.15 -17.06 3.11
N SER A 64 -6.05 -16.66 4.39
CA SER A 64 -5.38 -17.41 5.45
C SER A 64 -6.36 -18.18 6.32
N ILE A 65 -5.85 -19.12 7.10
CA ILE A 65 -6.65 -19.86 8.08
C ILE A 65 -7.33 -18.92 9.09
N LEU A 66 -6.63 -17.88 9.56
CA LEU A 66 -7.20 -16.90 10.47
C LEU A 66 -8.28 -16.04 9.80
N ASN A 67 -8.17 -15.76 8.48
CA ASN A 67 -9.25 -15.09 7.76
C ASN A 67 -10.54 -15.90 7.76
N LEU A 68 -10.46 -17.22 7.57
CA LEU A 68 -11.62 -18.13 7.65
C LEU A 68 -12.30 -18.06 9.02
N GLN A 69 -11.52 -17.88 10.07
CA GLN A 69 -12.02 -17.78 11.45
C GLN A 69 -12.48 -16.37 11.83
N GLY A 70 -12.39 -15.39 10.92
CA GLY A 70 -12.70 -13.99 11.20
C GLY A 70 -11.72 -13.30 12.15
N ARG A 71 -10.52 -13.86 12.35
CA ARG A 71 -9.51 -13.33 13.27
C ARG A 71 -8.59 -12.34 12.58
N ILE A 72 -8.19 -11.30 13.31
CA ILE A 72 -7.27 -10.27 12.82
C ILE A 72 -5.83 -10.58 13.23
N GLY A 73 -4.87 -10.08 12.46
CA GLY A 73 -3.44 -10.23 12.76
C GLY A 73 -2.90 -11.66 12.62
N GLY A 74 -1.98 -12.02 13.51
CA GLY A 74 -1.31 -13.33 13.56
C GLY A 74 -0.41 -13.65 12.38
N ASP A 75 0.19 -14.84 12.40
CA ASP A 75 1.09 -15.35 11.34
C ASP A 75 0.67 -16.77 10.91
N ALA A 76 -0.55 -16.88 10.37
CA ALA A 76 -1.11 -18.14 9.91
C ALA A 76 -0.75 -18.45 8.45
N ASP A 77 -0.80 -19.74 8.12
CA ASP A 77 -0.64 -20.24 6.76
C ASP A 77 -1.86 -19.92 5.88
N LEU A 78 -1.69 -20.04 4.57
CA LEU A 78 -2.78 -19.92 3.61
C LEU A 78 -3.81 -21.05 3.80
N SER A 79 -5.08 -20.71 3.56
CA SER A 79 -6.14 -21.70 3.36
C SER A 79 -5.96 -22.43 2.02
N GLU A 80 -6.77 -23.44 1.76
CA GLU A 80 -6.78 -24.11 0.45
C GLU A 80 -7.06 -23.11 -0.68
N ARG A 81 -8.10 -22.29 -0.54
CA ARG A 81 -8.43 -21.22 -1.51
C ARG A 81 -7.31 -20.19 -1.64
N GLY A 82 -6.61 -19.88 -0.55
CA GLY A 82 -5.44 -19.01 -0.58
C GLY A 82 -4.28 -19.59 -1.37
N ARG A 83 -4.06 -20.91 -1.33
CA ARG A 83 -3.04 -21.58 -2.15
C ARG A 83 -3.44 -21.62 -3.62
N GLU A 84 -4.69 -21.87 -3.92
CA GLU A 84 -5.21 -21.74 -5.29
C GLU A 84 -4.99 -20.35 -5.85
N TYR A 85 -5.25 -19.32 -5.01
CA TYR A 85 -4.97 -17.93 -5.39
C TYR A 85 -3.48 -17.69 -5.68
N ALA A 86 -2.57 -18.22 -4.88
CA ALA A 86 -1.13 -18.11 -5.11
C ALA A 86 -0.72 -18.66 -6.48
N LEU A 87 -1.27 -19.81 -6.87
CA LEU A 87 -1.06 -20.41 -8.20
C LEU A 87 -1.63 -19.54 -9.32
N ALA A 88 -2.84 -19.01 -9.12
CA ALA A 88 -3.49 -18.14 -10.08
C ALA A 88 -2.75 -16.81 -10.27
N LEU A 89 -2.25 -16.23 -9.16
CA LEU A 89 -1.41 -15.02 -9.18
C LEU A 89 -0.12 -15.24 -9.98
N ALA A 90 0.57 -16.35 -9.76
CA ALA A 90 1.78 -16.68 -10.51
C ALA A 90 1.50 -16.80 -12.02
N LYS A 91 0.40 -17.45 -12.41
CA LYS A 91 -0.03 -17.54 -13.81
C LYS A 91 -0.38 -16.17 -14.39
N PHE A 92 -1.09 -15.33 -13.62
CA PHE A 92 -1.45 -13.97 -14.03
C PHE A 92 -0.18 -13.13 -14.29
N ILE A 93 0.75 -13.10 -13.35
CA ILE A 93 2.00 -12.32 -13.47
C ILE A 93 2.83 -12.81 -14.66
N LYS A 94 2.97 -14.11 -14.86
CA LYS A 94 3.67 -14.68 -16.01
C LYS A 94 3.06 -14.23 -17.34
N LYS A 95 1.72 -14.19 -17.42
CA LYS A 95 0.99 -13.73 -18.62
C LYS A 95 1.20 -12.24 -18.92
N GLN A 96 1.43 -11.43 -17.90
CA GLN A 96 1.66 -9.98 -18.08
C GLN A 96 3.04 -9.67 -18.72
N SER A 97 3.99 -10.60 -18.68
CA SER A 97 5.35 -10.43 -19.22
C SER A 97 6.01 -9.12 -18.79
N ILE A 98 5.97 -8.83 -17.47
CA ILE A 98 6.42 -7.55 -16.93
C ILE A 98 7.95 -7.50 -16.93
N PRO A 99 8.57 -6.54 -17.63
CA PRO A 99 10.03 -6.46 -17.69
C PRO A 99 10.61 -6.05 -16.33
N ARG A 100 11.72 -6.66 -15.94
CA ARG A 100 12.46 -6.34 -14.71
C ARG A 100 11.60 -6.27 -13.46
N LEU A 101 10.60 -7.17 -13.36
CA LEU A 101 9.72 -7.25 -12.21
C LEU A 101 10.51 -7.62 -10.95
N ARG A 102 10.25 -6.91 -9.85
CA ARG A 102 10.62 -7.28 -8.49
C ARG A 102 9.38 -7.63 -7.68
N VAL A 103 9.50 -8.59 -6.77
CA VAL A 103 8.41 -8.99 -5.88
C VAL A 103 8.79 -8.67 -4.46
N TRP A 104 7.98 -7.87 -3.80
CA TRP A 104 8.14 -7.51 -2.40
C TRP A 104 7.06 -8.16 -1.55
N THR A 105 7.45 -8.83 -0.51
CA THR A 105 6.54 -9.42 0.46
C THR A 105 6.82 -8.85 1.85
N SER A 106 5.87 -9.02 2.77
CA SER A 106 6.15 -8.90 4.19
C SER A 106 6.99 -10.09 4.68
N GLN A 107 7.33 -10.11 5.96
CA GLN A 107 7.98 -11.25 6.59
C GLN A 107 6.98 -12.30 7.10
N LEU A 108 5.67 -12.06 6.99
CA LEU A 108 4.64 -12.99 7.44
C LEU A 108 4.43 -14.10 6.41
N LYS A 109 4.25 -15.34 6.90
CA LYS A 109 4.18 -16.57 6.09
C LYS A 109 3.20 -16.46 4.92
N ARG A 110 2.00 -15.96 5.16
CA ARG A 110 0.95 -15.89 4.14
C ARG A 110 1.33 -15.06 2.91
N THR A 111 2.13 -14.01 3.06
CA THR A 111 2.61 -13.23 1.90
C THR A 111 3.70 -13.95 1.14
N ILE A 112 4.62 -14.59 1.87
CA ILE A 112 5.72 -15.37 1.29
C ILE A 112 5.16 -16.57 0.51
N GLN A 113 4.19 -17.29 1.09
CA GLN A 113 3.51 -18.41 0.43
C GLN A 113 2.75 -17.96 -0.82
N THR A 114 2.10 -16.79 -0.77
CA THR A 114 1.38 -16.24 -1.92
C THR A 114 2.30 -15.91 -3.09
N ALA A 115 3.50 -15.42 -2.82
CA ALA A 115 4.48 -15.05 -3.83
C ALA A 115 5.36 -16.20 -4.31
N ALA A 116 5.38 -17.34 -3.62
CA ALA A 116 6.38 -18.41 -3.80
C ALA A 116 6.47 -18.96 -5.23
N GLY A 117 5.37 -18.97 -5.98
CA GLY A 117 5.33 -19.47 -7.37
C GLY A 117 5.70 -18.47 -8.44
N ILE A 118 6.08 -17.23 -8.09
CA ILE A 118 6.39 -16.17 -9.05
C ILE A 118 7.89 -16.20 -9.36
N ASP A 119 8.22 -16.36 -10.64
CA ASP A 119 9.59 -16.37 -11.15
C ASP A 119 10.09 -14.93 -11.36
N ALA A 120 10.51 -14.30 -10.28
CA ALA A 120 11.13 -12.98 -10.25
C ALA A 120 11.94 -12.80 -8.95
N PRO A 121 12.91 -11.88 -8.88
CA PRO A 121 13.62 -11.58 -7.65
C PRO A 121 12.65 -11.16 -6.54
N GLN A 122 12.77 -11.81 -5.37
CA GLN A 122 11.88 -11.58 -4.23
C GLN A 122 12.65 -10.99 -3.04
N GLU A 123 12.05 -9.98 -2.43
CA GLU A 123 12.59 -9.30 -1.25
C GLU A 123 11.52 -9.29 -0.13
N ARG A 124 11.96 -9.52 1.10
CA ARG A 124 11.09 -9.51 2.29
C ARG A 124 11.33 -8.25 3.11
N TRP A 125 10.28 -7.44 3.24
CA TRP A 125 10.34 -6.17 3.96
C TRP A 125 9.54 -6.24 5.25
N LYS A 126 10.20 -6.08 6.41
CA LYS A 126 9.50 -6.00 7.70
C LYS A 126 8.51 -4.84 7.74
N ALA A 127 8.85 -3.72 7.07
CA ALA A 127 7.96 -2.57 6.97
C ALA A 127 6.63 -2.87 6.25
N LEU A 128 6.53 -3.97 5.50
CA LEU A 128 5.29 -4.42 4.86
C LEU A 128 4.47 -5.38 5.75
N ASN A 129 4.91 -5.70 6.98
CA ASN A 129 4.10 -6.49 7.90
C ASN A 129 2.77 -5.80 8.18
N GLU A 130 1.70 -6.57 8.45
CA GLU A 130 0.40 -6.02 8.79
C GLU A 130 0.48 -5.10 10.03
N ILE A 131 -0.46 -4.19 10.13
CA ILE A 131 -0.64 -3.35 11.32
C ILE A 131 -0.75 -4.24 12.56
N ASP A 132 0.01 -3.92 13.59
CA ASP A 132 0.01 -4.65 14.85
C ASP A 132 -1.26 -4.30 15.64
N ALA A 133 -2.10 -5.28 15.91
CA ALA A 133 -3.32 -5.11 16.71
C ALA A 133 -3.06 -5.26 18.24
N GLY A 134 -1.80 -5.40 18.65
CA GLY A 134 -1.41 -5.45 20.05
C GLY A 134 -2.15 -6.52 20.84
N ILE A 135 -2.84 -6.13 21.91
CA ILE A 135 -3.60 -7.07 22.75
C ILE A 135 -4.77 -7.76 22.04
N CYS A 136 -5.17 -7.25 20.87
CA CYS A 136 -6.27 -7.79 20.06
C CYS A 136 -5.80 -8.71 18.93
N GLU A 137 -4.49 -9.03 18.86
CA GLU A 137 -3.99 -9.99 17.89
C GLU A 137 -4.70 -11.35 18.02
N GLU A 138 -5.04 -11.93 16.87
CA GLU A 138 -5.74 -13.23 16.75
C GLU A 138 -7.16 -13.26 17.36
N MET A 139 -7.76 -12.11 17.64
CA MET A 139 -9.15 -12.00 18.09
C MET A 139 -10.09 -11.72 16.90
N THR A 140 -11.36 -12.12 17.06
CA THR A 140 -12.43 -11.64 16.17
C THR A 140 -12.93 -10.27 16.64
N TYR A 141 -13.66 -9.54 15.80
CA TYR A 141 -14.23 -8.27 16.20
C TYR A 141 -15.31 -8.43 17.31
N GLU A 142 -16.02 -9.55 17.29
CA GLU A 142 -16.98 -9.92 18.34
C GLU A 142 -16.27 -10.12 19.69
N GLU A 143 -15.17 -10.87 19.71
CA GLU A 143 -14.36 -11.08 20.92
C GLU A 143 -13.75 -9.76 21.42
N ILE A 144 -13.32 -8.86 20.52
CA ILE A 144 -12.79 -7.54 20.91
C ILE A 144 -13.89 -6.68 21.52
N GLN A 145 -15.08 -6.65 20.91
CA GLN A 145 -16.21 -5.89 21.43
C GLN A 145 -16.66 -6.39 22.81
N GLU A 146 -16.68 -7.71 23.01
CA GLU A 146 -17.06 -8.30 24.30
C GLU A 146 -16.02 -8.03 25.40
N LYS A 147 -14.73 -8.24 25.06
CA LYS A 147 -13.65 -8.18 26.05
C LYS A 147 -13.10 -6.77 26.28
N TYR A 148 -13.11 -5.94 25.24
CA TYR A 148 -12.57 -4.58 25.25
C TYR A 148 -13.54 -3.58 24.58
N PRO A 149 -14.78 -3.40 25.13
CA PRO A 149 -15.82 -2.59 24.48
C PRO A 149 -15.42 -1.11 24.32
N GLU A 150 -14.68 -0.56 25.29
CA GLU A 150 -14.21 0.84 25.22
C GLU A 150 -13.19 1.02 24.10
N GLU A 151 -12.24 0.10 23.97
CA GLU A 151 -11.24 0.09 22.91
C GLU A 151 -11.88 -0.07 21.53
N PHE A 152 -12.86 -0.95 21.42
CA PHE A 152 -13.61 -1.18 20.20
C PHE A 152 -14.35 0.09 19.75
N ALA A 153 -15.03 0.78 20.67
CA ALA A 153 -15.74 2.03 20.41
C ALA A 153 -14.78 3.18 20.08
N ALA A 154 -13.68 3.31 20.83
CA ALA A 154 -12.68 4.35 20.59
C ALA A 154 -12.06 4.25 19.19
N ARG A 155 -11.78 3.02 18.74
CA ARG A 155 -11.27 2.79 17.38
C ARG A 155 -12.27 3.19 16.29
N ASP A 156 -13.55 2.98 16.50
CA ASP A 156 -14.58 3.37 15.55
C ASP A 156 -14.77 4.89 15.47
N GLN A 157 -14.47 5.62 16.54
CA GLN A 157 -14.52 7.08 16.55
C GLN A 157 -13.41 7.72 15.71
N ASP A 158 -12.19 7.20 15.80
CA ASP A 158 -11.02 7.71 15.05
C ASP A 158 -10.09 6.58 14.65
N LYS A 159 -10.44 5.87 13.59
CA LYS A 159 -9.70 4.69 13.13
C LYS A 159 -8.29 5.00 12.64
N PHE A 160 -8.01 6.23 12.22
CA PHE A 160 -6.70 6.60 11.71
C PHE A 160 -5.67 6.79 12.83
N HIS A 161 -6.02 7.52 13.90
CA HIS A 161 -5.10 7.81 15.00
C HIS A 161 -5.18 6.79 16.14
N TYR A 162 -6.28 6.03 16.23
CA TYR A 162 -6.45 5.06 17.31
C TYR A 162 -5.41 3.93 17.23
N ARG A 163 -4.86 3.58 18.38
CA ARG A 163 -3.89 2.49 18.56
C ARG A 163 -4.38 1.54 19.63
N TYR A 164 -4.53 0.26 19.31
CA TYR A 164 -4.73 -0.75 20.35
C TYR A 164 -3.55 -0.78 21.32
N PRO A 165 -3.76 -1.06 22.61
CA PRO A 165 -2.66 -1.18 23.57
C PRO A 165 -1.60 -2.17 23.07
N ARG A 166 -0.34 -1.75 23.05
CA ARG A 166 0.84 -2.43 22.47
C ARG A 166 0.82 -2.60 20.93
N GLY A 167 -0.11 -1.99 20.26
CA GLY A 167 -0.23 -2.09 18.80
C GLY A 167 0.20 -0.84 18.07
N GLU A 168 -0.20 -0.74 16.81
CA GLU A 168 0.03 0.40 15.91
C GLU A 168 -1.30 1.07 15.53
N SER A 169 -1.23 2.36 15.24
CA SER A 169 -2.27 3.11 14.51
C SER A 169 -2.00 3.09 13.00
N TYR A 170 -2.98 3.53 12.19
CA TYR A 170 -2.72 3.80 10.78
C TYR A 170 -1.68 4.92 10.59
N GLU A 171 -1.65 5.92 11.46
CA GLU A 171 -0.63 6.97 11.45
C GLU A 171 0.78 6.39 11.63
N ASP A 172 0.98 5.48 12.59
CA ASP A 172 2.26 4.76 12.78
C ASP A 172 2.63 3.96 11.53
N LEU A 173 1.65 3.28 10.95
CA LEU A 173 1.85 2.48 9.74
C LEU A 173 2.25 3.34 8.54
N VAL A 174 1.64 4.51 8.35
CA VAL A 174 2.04 5.48 7.31
C VAL A 174 3.48 5.91 7.51
N ALA A 175 3.87 6.27 8.74
CA ALA A 175 5.26 6.64 9.06
C ALA A 175 6.23 5.49 8.77
N ARG A 176 5.89 4.26 9.16
CA ARG A 176 6.69 3.05 8.93
C ARG A 176 6.86 2.72 7.44
N LEU A 177 5.86 3.04 6.62
CA LEU A 177 5.88 2.78 5.17
C LEU A 177 6.60 3.83 4.35
N GLU A 178 7.01 4.96 4.92
CA GLU A 178 7.69 6.01 4.17
C GLU A 178 8.93 5.52 3.40
N PRO A 179 9.87 4.75 3.97
CA PRO A 179 11.02 4.21 3.23
C PRO A 179 10.60 3.26 2.10
N VAL A 180 9.52 2.50 2.28
CA VAL A 180 8.97 1.62 1.23
C VAL A 180 8.43 2.44 0.07
N ILE A 181 7.69 3.51 0.35
CA ILE A 181 7.15 4.42 -0.66
C ILE A 181 8.28 5.08 -1.44
N MET A 182 9.32 5.56 -0.75
CA MET A 182 10.50 6.15 -1.39
C MET A 182 11.17 5.15 -2.34
N GLU A 183 11.30 3.90 -1.94
CA GLU A 183 11.88 2.86 -2.80
C GLU A 183 10.93 2.48 -3.94
N LEU A 184 9.61 2.45 -3.74
CA LEU A 184 8.62 2.26 -4.81
C LEU A 184 8.70 3.37 -5.86
N GLU A 185 8.98 4.60 -5.46
CA GLU A 185 9.17 5.71 -6.39
C GLU A 185 10.43 5.52 -7.26
N ARG A 186 11.43 4.84 -6.75
CA ARG A 186 12.71 4.59 -7.44
C ARG A 186 12.69 3.38 -8.37
N GLN A 187 11.93 2.34 -8.03
CA GLN A 187 11.88 1.07 -8.77
C GLN A 187 11.06 1.20 -10.07
N GLU A 188 11.31 0.32 -11.03
CA GLU A 188 10.56 0.29 -12.28
C GLU A 188 9.22 -0.43 -12.11
N ASN A 189 9.23 -1.76 -12.09
CA ASN A 189 8.04 -2.57 -11.93
C ASN A 189 8.13 -3.42 -10.69
N VAL A 190 7.16 -3.27 -9.79
CA VAL A 190 7.12 -3.98 -8.52
C VAL A 190 5.76 -4.61 -8.32
N LEU A 191 5.75 -5.85 -7.86
CA LEU A 191 4.59 -6.50 -7.26
C LEU A 191 4.75 -6.50 -5.74
N VAL A 192 3.85 -5.85 -5.04
CA VAL A 192 3.78 -5.87 -3.58
C VAL A 192 2.70 -6.85 -3.14
N VAL A 193 3.10 -7.89 -2.43
CA VAL A 193 2.21 -8.85 -1.77
C VAL A 193 2.22 -8.55 -0.28
N ALA A 194 1.16 -7.93 0.21
CA ALA A 194 1.10 -7.43 1.58
C ALA A 194 -0.27 -7.67 2.22
N HIS A 195 -0.72 -6.75 3.05
CA HIS A 195 -1.87 -6.88 3.93
C HIS A 195 -2.85 -5.73 3.73
N GLN A 196 -4.05 -5.85 4.33
CA GLN A 196 -5.12 -4.89 4.11
C GLN A 196 -4.74 -3.47 4.52
N ALA A 197 -4.22 -3.27 5.75
CA ALA A 197 -3.91 -1.94 6.23
C ALA A 197 -2.72 -1.33 5.49
N VAL A 198 -1.68 -2.12 5.21
CA VAL A 198 -0.52 -1.71 4.41
C VAL A 198 -0.94 -1.23 3.02
N LEU A 199 -1.76 -2.01 2.32
CA LEU A 199 -2.19 -1.65 0.97
C LEU A 199 -3.14 -0.44 0.96
N ARG A 200 -3.94 -0.22 2.02
CA ARG A 200 -4.70 1.01 2.19
C ARG A 200 -3.81 2.24 2.24
N CYS A 201 -2.71 2.17 3.00
CA CYS A 201 -1.74 3.26 3.08
C CYS A 201 -1.06 3.53 1.73
N LEU A 202 -0.61 2.48 1.04
CA LEU A 202 0.00 2.64 -0.29
C LEU A 202 -1.00 3.20 -1.32
N LEU A 203 -2.24 2.70 -1.34
CA LEU A 203 -3.29 3.21 -2.22
C LEU A 203 -3.63 4.68 -1.91
N ALA A 204 -3.72 5.04 -0.64
CA ALA A 204 -3.99 6.41 -0.23
C ALA A 204 -2.90 7.37 -0.72
N TYR A 205 -1.64 6.96 -0.66
CA TYR A 205 -0.54 7.74 -1.19
C TYR A 205 -0.64 7.96 -2.71
N PHE A 206 -0.78 6.89 -3.49
CA PHE A 206 -0.80 6.99 -4.96
C PHE A 206 -2.09 7.60 -5.52
N LEU A 207 -3.20 7.52 -4.80
CA LEU A 207 -4.51 8.03 -5.22
C LEU A 207 -4.91 9.32 -4.50
N ASP A 208 -4.00 9.92 -3.74
CA ASP A 208 -4.20 11.17 -2.99
C ASP A 208 -5.46 11.13 -2.10
N LYS A 209 -5.58 10.07 -1.29
CA LYS A 209 -6.67 9.90 -0.33
C LYS A 209 -6.31 10.48 1.02
N ASN A 210 -7.28 11.13 1.66
CA ASN A 210 -7.08 11.71 2.98
C ASN A 210 -7.10 10.67 4.12
N SER A 211 -6.75 11.11 5.33
CA SER A 211 -6.69 10.26 6.53
C SER A 211 -8.03 9.68 6.95
N GLU A 212 -9.15 10.34 6.62
CA GLU A 212 -10.49 9.83 6.95
C GLU A 212 -10.92 8.70 6.01
N GLU A 213 -10.58 8.78 4.72
CA GLU A 213 -10.89 7.78 3.71
C GLU A 213 -9.98 6.54 3.83
N LEU A 214 -8.69 6.75 4.13
CA LEU A 214 -7.64 5.73 4.10
C LEU A 214 -8.02 4.44 4.85
N PRO A 215 -8.48 4.44 6.11
CA PRO A 215 -8.78 3.22 6.86
C PRO A 215 -9.96 2.41 6.33
N TYR A 216 -10.72 2.96 5.39
CA TYR A 216 -11.93 2.36 4.82
C TYR A 216 -11.82 2.02 3.34
N LEU A 217 -10.66 2.21 2.71
CA LEU A 217 -10.44 1.80 1.32
C LEU A 217 -10.64 0.28 1.17
N ARG A 218 -11.39 -0.12 0.14
CA ARG A 218 -11.64 -1.54 -0.13
C ARG A 218 -10.46 -2.18 -0.85
N VAL A 219 -9.88 -3.17 -0.21
CA VAL A 219 -8.81 -4.01 -0.75
C VAL A 219 -9.20 -5.47 -0.51
N PRO A 220 -10.04 -6.07 -1.37
CA PRO A 220 -10.52 -7.43 -1.17
C PRO A 220 -9.41 -8.45 -1.34
N LEU A 221 -9.53 -9.61 -0.70
CA LEU A 221 -8.70 -10.77 -0.98
C LEU A 221 -8.87 -11.22 -2.44
N HIS A 222 -7.91 -11.95 -2.97
CA HIS A 222 -7.94 -12.54 -4.31
C HIS A 222 -8.18 -11.53 -5.44
N SER A 223 -7.69 -10.30 -5.25
CA SER A 223 -7.70 -9.24 -6.25
C SER A 223 -6.32 -8.64 -6.45
N ILE A 224 -6.06 -8.17 -7.66
CA ILE A 224 -4.80 -7.52 -8.04
C ILE A 224 -5.13 -6.10 -8.48
N ILE A 225 -4.42 -5.14 -7.94
CA ILE A 225 -4.55 -3.73 -8.30
C ILE A 225 -3.28 -3.33 -9.04
N LYS A 226 -3.44 -2.83 -10.26
CA LYS A 226 -2.35 -2.25 -11.03
C LYS A 226 -2.43 -0.73 -10.95
N LEU A 227 -1.39 -0.10 -10.47
CA LEU A 227 -1.20 1.34 -10.47
C LEU A 227 -0.21 1.72 -11.56
N THR A 228 -0.56 2.73 -12.34
CA THR A 228 0.33 3.32 -13.34
C THR A 228 0.49 4.80 -13.00
N PRO A 229 1.56 5.16 -12.27
CA PRO A 229 1.84 6.57 -11.96
C PRO A 229 2.04 7.37 -13.24
N MET A 230 1.43 8.54 -13.30
CA MET A 230 1.48 9.47 -14.43
C MET A 230 1.95 10.84 -13.95
N ALA A 231 2.24 11.76 -14.88
CA ALA A 231 2.68 13.11 -14.53
C ALA A 231 1.67 13.88 -13.65
N TYR A 232 0.37 13.61 -13.80
CA TYR A 232 -0.71 14.28 -13.08
C TYR A 232 -1.70 13.26 -12.51
N GLY A 233 -1.23 12.40 -11.60
CA GLY A 233 -2.07 11.44 -10.94
C GLY A 233 -1.62 9.99 -11.16
N CYS A 234 -2.53 9.05 -10.89
CA CYS A 234 -2.25 7.62 -11.00
C CYS A 234 -3.46 6.89 -11.60
N GLU A 235 -3.25 6.17 -12.69
CA GLU A 235 -4.28 5.29 -13.24
C GLU A 235 -4.34 4.01 -12.41
N MET A 236 -5.54 3.56 -12.07
CA MET A 236 -5.77 2.33 -11.33
C MET A 236 -6.63 1.36 -12.13
N LYS A 237 -6.16 0.10 -12.26
CA LYS A 237 -6.92 -1.02 -12.82
C LYS A 237 -7.03 -2.13 -11.78
N LYS A 238 -8.21 -2.72 -11.65
CA LYS A 238 -8.47 -3.86 -10.76
C LYS A 238 -8.71 -5.12 -11.56
N PHE A 239 -8.13 -6.21 -11.11
CA PHE A 239 -8.32 -7.56 -11.68
C PHE A 239 -8.79 -8.47 -10.54
N SER A 240 -9.96 -9.05 -10.70
CA SER A 240 -10.47 -10.06 -9.76
C SER A 240 -10.12 -11.45 -10.27
N VAL A 241 -9.60 -12.29 -9.39
CA VAL A 241 -9.38 -13.70 -9.67
C VAL A 241 -10.63 -14.47 -9.24
N PRO A 242 -11.18 -15.36 -10.07
CA PRO A 242 -12.44 -16.06 -9.78
C PRO A 242 -12.26 -17.21 -8.77
N ILE A 243 -11.65 -16.91 -7.64
CA ILE A 243 -11.50 -17.80 -6.48
C ILE A 243 -12.13 -17.11 -5.29
N ALA A 244 -13.14 -17.74 -4.69
CA ALA A 244 -13.88 -17.19 -3.57
C ALA A 244 -12.94 -16.94 -2.36
N ALA A 245 -13.22 -15.89 -1.61
CA ALA A 245 -12.57 -15.58 -0.34
C ALA A 245 -13.56 -14.93 0.61
N VAL A 246 -13.26 -14.97 1.90
CA VAL A 246 -14.05 -14.25 2.90
C VAL A 246 -13.91 -12.75 2.72
N ASP A 247 -14.99 -12.00 2.97
CA ASP A 247 -14.92 -10.54 3.03
C ASP A 247 -14.44 -10.11 4.43
N THR A 248 -13.27 -9.50 4.48
CA THR A 248 -12.66 -8.99 5.70
C THR A 248 -12.81 -7.47 5.83
N HIS A 249 -13.57 -6.85 4.92
CA HIS A 249 -13.82 -5.42 4.98
C HIS A 249 -14.80 -5.08 6.09
N ARG A 250 -14.43 -4.13 6.95
CA ARG A 250 -15.34 -3.52 7.90
C ARG A 250 -15.53 -2.06 7.51
N ALA A 251 -16.77 -1.74 7.11
CA ALA A 251 -17.17 -0.38 6.76
C ALA A 251 -17.09 0.55 7.99
N ARG A 252 -17.16 1.85 7.75
CA ARG A 252 -17.31 2.82 8.85
C ARG A 252 -18.68 2.60 9.48
N PRO A 253 -18.78 2.29 10.78
CA PRO A 253 -20.07 2.07 11.40
C PRO A 253 -20.83 3.41 11.56
N SER A 254 -22.15 3.35 11.45
CA SER A 254 -23.03 4.52 11.67
C SER A 254 -23.00 4.96 13.13
N ILE A 255 -22.86 4.00 14.05
CA ILE A 255 -22.74 4.23 15.48
C ILE A 255 -21.44 3.56 15.95
N PRO A 256 -20.47 4.33 16.51
CA PRO A 256 -19.24 3.77 17.04
C PRO A 256 -19.50 2.68 18.09
N GLY A 257 -18.71 1.59 18.03
CA GLY A 257 -18.82 0.48 18.97
C GLY A 257 -19.92 -0.54 18.64
N THR A 258 -20.58 -0.43 17.48
CA THR A 258 -21.58 -1.40 17.04
C THR A 258 -21.03 -2.28 15.93
N LEU A 259 -21.37 -3.58 15.96
CA LEU A 259 -21.22 -4.47 14.84
C LEU A 259 -22.49 -4.36 13.99
N GLU A 260 -22.40 -3.76 12.81
CA GLU A 260 -23.52 -3.74 11.88
C GLU A 260 -23.78 -5.17 11.38
N ASP A 261 -25.06 -5.59 11.41
CA ASP A 261 -25.47 -6.89 10.89
C ASP A 261 -25.04 -7.07 9.43
N LYS A 262 -24.28 -8.11 9.13
CA LYS A 262 -23.82 -8.46 7.78
C LYS A 262 -24.95 -8.72 6.77
N PHE A 263 -26.21 -8.64 7.21
CA PHE A 263 -27.41 -8.95 6.40
C PHE A 263 -28.10 -7.72 5.77
N LYS A 264 -27.67 -6.47 6.08
CA LYS A 264 -28.35 -5.27 5.56
C LYS A 264 -27.84 -4.71 4.22
N THR A 265 -26.83 -5.28 3.60
CA THR A 265 -26.28 -4.77 2.34
C THR A 265 -26.70 -5.57 1.09
N LYS A 266 -27.95 -6.04 1.02
CA LYS A 266 -28.49 -6.67 -0.21
C LYS A 266 -29.57 -5.88 -0.95
N ASN A 267 -29.92 -4.70 -0.48
CA ASN A 267 -30.89 -3.84 -1.16
C ASN A 267 -30.35 -2.43 -1.24
N ASP A 268 -29.46 -2.14 -2.15
CA ASP A 268 -29.27 -0.83 -2.81
C ASP A 268 -28.20 -1.05 -3.90
N GLU A 269 -28.68 -1.50 -5.07
CA GLU A 269 -28.01 -1.34 -6.34
C GLU A 269 -28.57 -0.10 -7.04
#